data_2c3df3178a27ee71b024362e1d8d6d35
#
_entry.id   2c3df3178a27ee71b024362e1d8d6d35
#
_cell.length_a   1.000
_cell.length_b   1.000
_cell.length_c   1.000
_cell.angle_alpha   90.00
_cell.angle_beta   90.00
_cell.angle_gamma   90.00
#
_symmetry.space_group_name_H-M   'P 1'
#
loop_
_entity.id
_entity.type
_entity.pdbx_description
1 polymer ?
#
loop_
_entity_poly.entity_id
_entity_poly.type
_entity_poly.pdbx_seq_one_letter_code
_entity_poly.pdbx_strand_id
1 'polypeptide(L)'
;MATLFTSELEEGMVTLTDTYSNNGKLIVPKDTVLTKSIIQILSGNDVVFVDVSDIVEPADKSQENDLSTALDAEKIKEKPQYKKFVRRYEKSISEMGDHLNDIVYKNAPIDVDMMLQNTMTTMKALNDSPLSIFTMLSTMKNYDDSTFNHSLNVALICNIFADWLNLSADDKKLITACGLFHDVGKLLIPDAILKKPGKLTNDEFDIIKTHPVKGYHLLQKNKLDPHIQYAALMHHEKCDGSGYPIGLTGNQIDWCAQIVTIADIYEAMTAKRVYRGPISPF
;
A
#
# COMPACT_ATOMS: atom_id res chain seq x y z
N MET A 1 35.92 9.68 14.29
CA MET A 1 36.04 8.34 13.68
C MET A 1 36.33 7.35 14.78
N ALA A 2 35.44 6.45 15.03
CA ALA A 2 35.60 5.39 16.03
C ALA A 2 35.02 4.08 15.48
N THR A 3 35.66 2.97 15.80
CA THR A 3 35.08 1.64 15.68
C THR A 3 34.40 1.34 17.01
N LEU A 4 33.07 1.27 17.04
CA LEU A 4 32.29 1.07 18.24
C LEU A 4 31.62 -0.32 18.24
N PHE A 5 31.40 -0.87 19.44
CA PHE A 5 30.52 -2.03 19.58
C PHE A 5 29.09 -1.64 19.19
N THR A 6 28.35 -2.59 18.63
CA THR A 6 26.93 -2.34 18.26
C THR A 6 26.09 -1.88 19.46
N SER A 7 26.46 -2.26 20.68
CA SER A 7 25.84 -1.82 21.94
C SER A 7 26.17 -0.37 22.34
N GLU A 8 27.17 0.24 21.72
CA GLU A 8 27.62 1.62 21.99
C GLU A 8 27.16 2.61 20.89
N LEU A 9 26.46 2.12 19.88
CA LEU A 9 25.96 2.95 18.80
C LEU A 9 24.81 3.82 19.28
N GLU A 10 24.84 5.08 18.88
CA GLU A 10 23.79 6.06 19.16
C GLU A 10 23.10 6.51 17.87
N GLU A 11 21.85 6.92 18.01
CA GLU A 11 21.08 7.48 16.90
C GLU A 11 21.71 8.78 16.42
N GLY A 12 21.87 8.95 15.09
CA GLY A 12 22.52 10.09 14.47
C GLY A 12 23.98 9.86 14.10
N MET A 13 24.63 8.79 14.55
CA MET A 13 25.94 8.40 14.04
C MET A 13 25.86 7.99 12.57
N VAL A 14 26.98 8.14 11.83
CA VAL A 14 27.03 7.81 10.39
C VAL A 14 28.05 6.71 10.15
N THR A 15 27.66 5.65 9.43
CA THR A 15 28.57 4.57 9.06
C THR A 15 29.66 5.05 8.09
N LEU A 16 30.92 4.71 8.38
CA LEU A 16 32.08 5.08 7.56
C LEU A 16 32.48 4.02 6.55
N THR A 17 32.00 2.80 6.74
CA THR A 17 32.24 1.64 5.88
C THR A 17 30.95 0.85 5.69
N ASP A 18 30.90 0.05 4.62
CA ASP A 18 29.85 -0.94 4.46
C ASP A 18 29.92 -1.98 5.59
N THR A 19 28.79 -2.25 6.23
CA THR A 19 28.70 -3.17 7.37
C THR A 19 28.04 -4.47 6.92
N TYR A 20 28.71 -5.58 7.17
CA TYR A 20 28.29 -6.92 6.75
C TYR A 20 27.98 -7.80 7.96
N SER A 21 27.06 -8.74 7.80
CA SER A 21 26.84 -9.83 8.76
C SER A 21 27.95 -10.87 8.70
N ASN A 22 28.02 -11.76 9.70
CA ASN A 22 29.02 -12.84 9.77
C ASN A 22 29.01 -13.79 8.56
N ASN A 23 27.91 -13.85 7.80
CA ASN A 23 27.79 -14.66 6.59
C ASN A 23 28.04 -13.84 5.30
N GLY A 24 28.61 -12.64 5.40
CA GLY A 24 29.03 -11.82 4.27
C GLY A 24 27.90 -11.05 3.58
N LYS A 25 26.70 -11.00 4.15
CA LYS A 25 25.58 -10.21 3.62
C LYS A 25 25.74 -8.76 4.04
N LEU A 26 25.62 -7.81 3.10
CA LEU A 26 25.57 -6.39 3.40
C LEU A 26 24.33 -6.09 4.24
N ILE A 27 24.50 -5.49 5.41
CA ILE A 27 23.44 -5.10 6.34
C ILE A 27 23.17 -3.59 6.27
N VAL A 28 24.24 -2.78 6.35
CA VAL A 28 24.14 -1.32 6.31
C VAL A 28 25.23 -0.77 5.40
N PRO A 29 24.88 0.01 4.36
CA PRO A 29 25.86 0.68 3.49
C PRO A 29 26.62 1.76 4.24
N LYS A 30 27.81 2.10 3.71
CA LYS A 30 28.58 3.28 4.08
C LYS A 30 27.70 4.56 3.95
N ASP A 31 28.07 5.59 4.72
CA ASP A 31 27.41 6.91 4.74
C ASP A 31 25.93 6.87 5.14
N THR A 32 25.52 5.85 5.90
CA THR A 32 24.16 5.70 6.43
C THR A 32 24.06 6.29 7.83
N VAL A 33 23.09 7.19 8.05
CA VAL A 33 22.77 7.70 9.39
C VAL A 33 22.05 6.61 10.20
N LEU A 34 22.58 6.28 11.37
CA LEU A 34 22.02 5.26 12.23
C LEU A 34 20.76 5.75 12.91
N THR A 35 19.68 5.00 12.74
CA THR A 35 18.43 5.14 13.49
C THR A 35 18.32 4.01 14.51
N LYS A 36 17.40 4.12 15.47
CA LYS A 36 17.10 3.03 16.42
C LYS A 36 16.80 1.71 15.75
N SER A 37 16.05 1.76 14.64
CA SER A 37 15.71 0.57 13.87
C SER A 37 16.94 -0.07 13.21
N ILE A 38 17.84 0.73 12.65
CA ILE A 38 19.10 0.24 12.04
C ILE A 38 19.99 -0.38 13.09
N ILE A 39 20.12 0.24 14.28
CA ILE A 39 20.89 -0.30 15.40
C ILE A 39 20.33 -1.65 15.86
N GLN A 40 19.01 -1.79 15.94
CA GLN A 40 18.36 -3.08 16.23
C GLN A 40 18.62 -4.13 15.16
N ILE A 41 18.62 -3.74 13.87
CA ILE A 41 18.94 -4.66 12.76
C ILE A 41 20.40 -5.12 12.86
N LEU A 42 21.35 -4.22 13.15
CA LEU A 42 22.75 -4.58 13.35
C LEU A 42 22.92 -5.58 14.50
N SER A 43 22.31 -5.31 15.65
CA SER A 43 22.30 -6.22 16.80
C SER A 43 21.66 -7.58 16.51
N GLY A 44 20.60 -7.60 15.74
CA GLY A 44 19.88 -8.83 15.37
C GLY A 44 20.59 -9.68 14.30
N ASN A 45 21.64 -9.14 13.63
CA ASN A 45 22.43 -9.85 12.63
C ASN A 45 23.86 -10.16 13.11
N ASP A 46 24.10 -10.20 14.43
CA ASP A 46 25.38 -10.53 15.08
C ASP A 46 26.54 -9.63 14.61
N VAL A 47 26.25 -8.39 14.21
CA VAL A 47 27.28 -7.38 13.93
C VAL A 47 27.87 -6.90 15.24
N VAL A 48 29.16 -7.11 15.46
CA VAL A 48 29.82 -6.82 16.72
C VAL A 48 30.38 -5.40 16.74
N PHE A 49 30.95 -4.93 15.62
CA PHE A 49 31.61 -3.62 15.48
C PHE A 49 31.09 -2.90 14.26
N VAL A 50 31.04 -1.57 14.36
CA VAL A 50 30.69 -0.67 13.24
C VAL A 50 31.63 0.53 13.27
N ASP A 51 32.19 0.89 12.12
CA ASP A 51 32.97 2.11 11.96
C ASP A 51 32.02 3.29 11.79
N VAL A 52 32.06 4.24 12.70
CA VAL A 52 31.17 5.41 12.69
C VAL A 52 31.91 6.73 12.87
N SER A 53 31.32 7.80 12.36
CA SER A 53 31.67 9.16 12.71
C SER A 53 30.88 9.63 13.92
N ASP A 54 31.33 10.75 14.52
CA ASP A 54 30.62 11.42 15.60
C ASP A 54 29.19 11.79 15.18
N ILE A 55 28.32 11.98 16.17
CA ILE A 55 26.92 12.37 15.97
C ILE A 55 26.88 13.66 15.16
N VAL A 56 26.28 13.61 13.98
CA VAL A 56 25.89 14.80 13.27
C VAL A 56 24.61 15.29 13.92
N GLU A 57 24.65 16.40 14.66
CA GLU A 57 23.43 17.04 15.15
C GLU A 57 22.47 17.22 13.97
N PRO A 58 21.23 16.76 14.04
CA PRO A 58 20.29 16.93 12.97
C PRO A 58 20.00 18.43 12.82
N ALA A 59 20.56 19.06 11.80
CA ALA A 59 19.95 20.25 11.24
C ALA A 59 18.49 19.88 10.96
N ASP A 60 17.56 20.77 11.30
CA ASP A 60 16.11 20.59 11.25
C ASP A 60 15.65 19.83 9.98
N LYS A 61 15.61 18.49 10.06
CA LYS A 61 15.44 17.58 8.91
C LYS A 61 14.01 17.55 8.38
N SER A 62 13.08 18.25 9.02
CA SER A 62 11.70 18.33 8.54
C SER A 62 11.59 19.12 7.22
N GLN A 63 12.46 20.10 6.99
CA GLN A 63 12.45 20.89 5.75
C GLN A 63 13.37 20.33 4.65
N GLU A 64 14.52 19.74 4.99
CA GLU A 64 15.44 19.18 3.98
C GLU A 64 14.95 17.84 3.40
N ASN A 65 14.32 16.97 4.19
CA ASN A 65 13.73 15.75 3.66
C ASN A 65 12.54 16.02 2.74
N ASP A 66 11.73 17.05 3.03
CA ASP A 66 10.64 17.46 2.13
C ASP A 66 11.17 18.07 0.83
N LEU A 67 12.28 18.80 0.86
CA LEU A 67 12.83 19.43 -0.33
C LEU A 67 13.59 18.42 -1.23
N SER A 68 14.34 17.49 -0.66
CA SER A 68 15.05 16.45 -1.42
C SER A 68 14.08 15.43 -2.02
N THR A 69 13.07 14.99 -1.27
CA THR A 69 12.00 14.13 -1.78
C THR A 69 11.14 14.81 -2.82
N ALA A 70 10.88 16.11 -2.68
CA ALA A 70 10.15 16.90 -3.68
C ALA A 70 10.95 17.05 -4.99
N LEU A 71 12.25 17.35 -4.92
CA LEU A 71 13.13 17.44 -6.08
C LEU A 71 13.30 16.09 -6.81
N ASP A 72 13.39 15.00 -6.05
CA ASP A 72 13.47 13.67 -6.63
C ASP A 72 12.11 13.23 -7.25
N ALA A 73 10.99 13.61 -6.65
CA ALA A 73 9.67 13.40 -7.21
C ALA A 73 9.46 14.17 -8.54
N GLU A 74 9.95 15.41 -8.64
CA GLU A 74 9.89 16.17 -9.90
C GLU A 74 10.75 15.52 -11.00
N LYS A 75 11.96 15.10 -10.70
CA LYS A 75 12.82 14.36 -11.64
C LYS A 75 12.18 13.04 -12.11
N ILE A 76 11.45 12.38 -11.21
CA ILE A 76 10.71 11.15 -11.56
C ILE A 76 9.59 11.46 -12.55
N LYS A 77 8.84 12.55 -12.33
CA LYS A 77 7.71 12.97 -13.20
C LYS A 77 8.16 13.27 -14.65
N GLU A 78 9.39 13.69 -14.84
CA GLU A 78 9.94 13.96 -16.18
C GLU A 78 10.29 12.70 -16.97
N LYS A 79 10.50 11.56 -16.28
CA LYS A 79 10.88 10.29 -16.94
C LYS A 79 9.79 9.78 -17.88
N PRO A 80 10.14 9.33 -19.11
CA PRO A 80 9.16 8.77 -20.06
C PRO A 80 8.36 7.60 -19.47
N GLN A 81 8.99 6.80 -18.62
CA GLN A 81 8.35 5.67 -17.92
C GLN A 81 7.24 6.14 -16.98
N TYR A 82 7.47 7.24 -16.22
CA TYR A 82 6.44 7.82 -15.37
C TYR A 82 5.23 8.30 -16.18
N LYS A 83 5.48 9.05 -17.25
CA LYS A 83 4.41 9.55 -18.14
C LYS A 83 3.61 8.40 -18.77
N LYS A 84 4.28 7.30 -19.13
CA LYS A 84 3.63 6.10 -19.66
C LYS A 84 2.78 5.40 -18.58
N PHE A 85 3.30 5.31 -17.35
CA PHE A 85 2.58 4.75 -16.21
C PHE A 85 1.32 5.56 -15.90
N VAL A 86 1.44 6.88 -15.74
CA VAL A 86 0.33 7.78 -15.43
C VAL A 86 -0.79 7.63 -16.46
N ARG A 87 -0.48 7.67 -17.75
CA ARG A 87 -1.50 7.50 -18.81
C ARG A 87 -2.24 6.17 -18.73
N ARG A 88 -1.54 5.08 -18.39
CA ARG A 88 -2.16 3.76 -18.25
C ARG A 88 -2.98 3.66 -16.98
N TYR A 89 -2.47 4.23 -15.91
CA TYR A 89 -3.13 4.32 -14.62
C TYR A 89 -4.45 5.09 -14.73
N GLU A 90 -4.43 6.29 -15.32
CA GLU A 90 -5.64 7.10 -15.57
C GLU A 90 -6.66 6.36 -16.45
N LYS A 91 -6.19 5.69 -17.50
CA LYS A 91 -7.03 4.87 -18.35
C LYS A 91 -7.66 3.72 -17.56
N SER A 92 -6.88 3.01 -16.74
CA SER A 92 -7.39 1.90 -15.92
C SER A 92 -8.45 2.36 -14.92
N ILE A 93 -8.27 3.56 -14.31
CA ILE A 93 -9.26 4.14 -13.40
C ILE A 93 -10.56 4.47 -14.13
N SER A 94 -10.48 5.13 -15.28
CA SER A 94 -11.67 5.48 -16.06
C SER A 94 -12.44 4.25 -16.48
N GLU A 95 -11.77 3.24 -17.06
CA GLU A 95 -12.39 2.00 -17.49
C GLU A 95 -12.99 1.22 -16.28
N MET A 96 -12.27 1.16 -15.15
CA MET A 96 -12.78 0.53 -13.93
C MET A 96 -14.02 1.25 -13.41
N GLY A 97 -14.00 2.58 -13.38
CA GLY A 97 -15.14 3.38 -12.95
C GLY A 97 -16.38 3.13 -13.82
N ASP A 98 -16.22 3.13 -15.12
CA ASP A 98 -17.31 2.85 -16.07
C ASP A 98 -17.88 1.45 -15.85
N HIS A 99 -17.03 0.43 -15.76
CA HIS A 99 -17.47 -0.96 -15.55
C HIS A 99 -18.15 -1.17 -14.21
N LEU A 100 -17.59 -0.64 -13.12
CA LEU A 100 -18.19 -0.79 -11.78
C LEU A 100 -19.52 -0.05 -11.69
N ASN A 101 -19.66 1.12 -12.33
CA ASN A 101 -20.95 1.80 -12.43
C ASN A 101 -21.96 0.99 -13.25
N ASP A 102 -21.55 0.39 -14.35
CA ASP A 102 -22.43 -0.47 -15.15
C ASP A 102 -22.90 -1.71 -14.37
N ILE A 103 -22.03 -2.30 -13.55
CA ILE A 103 -22.39 -3.42 -12.67
C ILE A 103 -23.45 -2.99 -11.64
N VAL A 104 -23.24 -1.84 -10.99
CA VAL A 104 -24.15 -1.37 -9.92
C VAL A 104 -25.48 -0.87 -10.48
N TYR A 105 -25.45 -0.04 -11.53
CA TYR A 105 -26.63 0.66 -12.01
C TYR A 105 -27.34 -0.03 -13.17
N LYS A 106 -26.63 -0.85 -13.96
CA LYS A 106 -27.20 -1.55 -15.12
C LYS A 106 -27.26 -3.07 -14.95
N ASN A 107 -26.85 -3.62 -13.80
CA ASN A 107 -26.72 -5.06 -13.57
C ASN A 107 -25.83 -5.77 -14.61
N ALA A 108 -24.81 -5.11 -15.14
CA ALA A 108 -23.84 -5.73 -16.03
C ALA A 108 -23.08 -6.86 -15.30
N PRO A 109 -22.67 -7.92 -15.98
CA PRO A 109 -21.81 -8.94 -15.38
C PRO A 109 -20.43 -8.37 -15.06
N ILE A 110 -19.79 -8.88 -14.00
CA ILE A 110 -18.42 -8.53 -13.65
C ILE A 110 -17.45 -9.35 -14.51
N ASP A 111 -16.68 -8.68 -15.36
CA ASP A 111 -15.57 -9.29 -16.10
C ASP A 111 -14.26 -9.07 -15.34
N VAL A 112 -13.93 -10.03 -14.46
CA VAL A 112 -12.72 -9.99 -13.62
C VAL A 112 -11.45 -10.03 -14.48
N ASP A 113 -11.44 -10.85 -15.53
CA ASP A 113 -10.25 -11.03 -16.37
C ASP A 113 -9.89 -9.74 -17.11
N MET A 114 -10.88 -9.03 -17.65
CA MET A 114 -10.67 -7.74 -18.30
C MET A 114 -10.14 -6.69 -17.30
N MET A 115 -10.72 -6.59 -16.12
CA MET A 115 -10.31 -5.63 -15.10
C MET A 115 -8.89 -5.93 -14.59
N LEU A 116 -8.57 -7.22 -14.39
CA LEU A 116 -7.21 -7.66 -14.05
C LEU A 116 -6.22 -7.36 -15.17
N GLN A 117 -6.58 -7.58 -16.44
CA GLN A 117 -5.70 -7.30 -17.57
C GLN A 117 -5.30 -5.82 -17.64
N ASN A 118 -6.23 -4.92 -17.36
CA ASN A 118 -5.96 -3.48 -17.28
C ASN A 118 -4.98 -3.15 -16.15
N THR A 119 -5.21 -3.72 -14.95
CA THR A 119 -4.32 -3.58 -13.80
C THR A 119 -2.92 -4.11 -14.10
N MET A 120 -2.80 -5.33 -14.63
CA MET A 120 -1.52 -5.96 -14.98
C MET A 120 -0.78 -5.18 -16.09
N THR A 121 -1.52 -4.58 -17.03
CA THR A 121 -0.93 -3.74 -18.08
C THR A 121 -0.32 -2.46 -17.51
N THR A 122 -0.91 -1.91 -16.44
CA THR A 122 -0.35 -0.77 -15.71
C THR A 122 0.97 -1.13 -15.04
N MET A 123 1.05 -2.32 -14.40
CA MET A 123 2.29 -2.80 -13.78
C MET A 123 3.42 -3.03 -14.79
N LYS A 124 3.13 -3.68 -15.93
CA LYS A 124 4.12 -3.89 -17.00
C LYS A 124 4.71 -2.60 -17.57
N ALA A 125 4.06 -1.46 -17.38
CA ALA A 125 4.62 -0.16 -17.78
C ALA A 125 5.88 0.22 -16.99
N LEU A 126 6.12 -0.40 -15.84
CA LEU A 126 7.23 -0.15 -14.91
C LEU A 126 8.27 -1.28 -14.89
N ASN A 127 8.26 -2.16 -15.90
CA ASN A 127 9.13 -3.34 -15.98
C ASN A 127 9.04 -4.25 -14.73
N ASP A 128 7.85 -4.33 -14.13
CA ASP A 128 7.52 -5.18 -12.98
C ASP A 128 8.45 -4.98 -11.74
N SER A 129 9.10 -3.82 -11.62
CA SER A 129 9.93 -3.52 -10.43
C SER A 129 9.05 -3.05 -9.27
N PRO A 130 8.98 -3.80 -8.15
CA PRO A 130 8.20 -3.41 -6.97
C PRO A 130 8.53 -2.01 -6.44
N LEU A 131 9.83 -1.71 -6.31
CA LEU A 131 10.28 -0.40 -5.82
C LEU A 131 9.83 0.74 -6.74
N SER A 132 9.85 0.51 -8.08
CA SER A 132 9.38 1.49 -9.05
C SER A 132 7.88 1.76 -8.89
N ILE A 133 7.07 0.75 -8.59
CA ILE A 133 5.62 0.91 -8.40
C ILE A 133 5.34 1.73 -7.13
N PHE A 134 5.96 1.41 -5.99
CA PHE A 134 5.81 2.19 -4.76
C PHE A 134 6.24 3.65 -4.96
N THR A 135 7.37 3.87 -5.64
CA THR A 135 7.86 5.22 -5.95
C THR A 135 6.88 5.98 -6.83
N MET A 136 6.31 5.33 -7.86
CA MET A 136 5.32 5.96 -8.73
C MET A 136 4.02 6.30 -7.99
N LEU A 137 3.48 5.36 -7.21
CA LEU A 137 2.29 5.60 -6.39
C LEU A 137 2.53 6.74 -5.39
N SER A 138 3.69 6.78 -4.73
CA SER A 138 4.03 7.86 -3.81
C SER A 138 4.15 9.23 -4.50
N THR A 139 4.60 9.25 -5.75
CA THR A 139 4.74 10.47 -6.56
C THR A 139 3.38 10.98 -7.06
N MET A 140 2.38 10.10 -7.17
CA MET A 140 1.02 10.42 -7.60
C MET A 140 0.11 10.91 -6.46
N LYS A 141 0.61 11.12 -5.26
CA LYS A 141 -0.15 11.48 -4.03
C LYS A 141 -1.08 12.71 -4.12
N ASN A 142 -1.07 13.43 -5.23
CA ASN A 142 -1.96 14.58 -5.48
C ASN A 142 -3.14 14.25 -6.42
N TYR A 143 -3.27 12.99 -6.84
CA TYR A 143 -4.39 12.53 -7.64
C TYR A 143 -5.64 12.31 -6.76
N ASP A 144 -6.80 12.52 -7.36
CA ASP A 144 -8.12 12.50 -6.76
C ASP A 144 -8.34 11.31 -5.80
N ASP A 145 -8.90 11.58 -4.62
CA ASP A 145 -9.17 10.62 -3.54
C ASP A 145 -10.45 9.81 -3.85
N SER A 146 -10.54 9.27 -5.08
CA SER A 146 -11.68 8.47 -5.50
C SER A 146 -11.54 7.01 -5.03
N THR A 147 -12.67 6.36 -4.76
CA THR A 147 -12.73 4.93 -4.42
C THR A 147 -12.02 4.07 -5.47
N PHE A 148 -12.05 4.46 -6.74
CA PHE A 148 -11.41 3.72 -7.83
C PHE A 148 -9.88 3.82 -7.80
N ASN A 149 -9.34 5.01 -7.49
CA ASN A 149 -7.90 5.21 -7.31
C ASN A 149 -7.38 4.35 -6.17
N HIS A 150 -8.07 4.39 -5.04
CA HIS A 150 -7.75 3.58 -3.87
C HIS A 150 -7.76 2.08 -4.20
N SER A 151 -8.84 1.57 -4.80
CA SER A 151 -8.96 0.15 -5.16
C SER A 151 -7.85 -0.30 -6.12
N LEU A 152 -7.50 0.53 -7.12
CA LEU A 152 -6.41 0.22 -8.03
C LEU A 152 -5.06 0.22 -7.31
N ASN A 153 -4.79 1.18 -6.42
CA ASN A 153 -3.57 1.22 -5.62
C ASN A 153 -3.42 -0.02 -4.74
N VAL A 154 -4.49 -0.40 -4.03
CA VAL A 154 -4.50 -1.61 -3.19
C VAL A 154 -4.26 -2.86 -4.03
N ALA A 155 -4.86 -2.97 -5.23
CA ALA A 155 -4.61 -4.08 -6.14
C ALA A 155 -3.15 -4.16 -6.60
N LEU A 156 -2.53 -3.02 -6.92
CA LEU A 156 -1.11 -2.95 -7.30
C LEU A 156 -0.20 -3.38 -6.14
N ILE A 157 -0.51 -2.94 -4.91
CA ILE A 157 0.22 -3.33 -3.70
C ILE A 157 0.04 -4.82 -3.41
N CYS A 158 -1.16 -5.36 -3.50
CA CYS A 158 -1.44 -6.80 -3.36
C CYS A 158 -0.63 -7.63 -4.36
N ASN A 159 -0.52 -7.17 -5.60
CA ASN A 159 0.28 -7.84 -6.62
C ASN A 159 1.76 -7.89 -6.26
N ILE A 160 2.32 -6.82 -5.69
CA ILE A 160 3.70 -6.78 -5.19
C ILE A 160 3.87 -7.73 -3.98
N PHE A 161 2.91 -7.73 -3.05
CA PHE A 161 2.95 -8.63 -1.90
C PHE A 161 2.91 -10.11 -2.33
N ALA A 162 2.17 -10.42 -3.41
CA ALA A 162 2.18 -11.77 -3.98
C ALA A 162 3.58 -12.20 -4.45
N ASP A 163 4.34 -11.29 -5.07
CA ASP A 163 5.74 -11.58 -5.46
C ASP A 163 6.64 -11.76 -4.23
N TRP A 164 6.54 -10.92 -3.22
CA TRP A 164 7.33 -11.03 -1.99
C TRP A 164 7.02 -12.30 -1.19
N LEU A 165 5.78 -12.74 -1.22
CA LEU A 165 5.33 -13.97 -0.59
C LEU A 165 5.57 -15.22 -1.44
N ASN A 166 6.14 -15.06 -2.65
CA ASN A 166 6.37 -16.14 -3.63
C ASN A 166 5.10 -16.95 -3.94
N LEU A 167 3.96 -16.27 -4.08
CA LEU A 167 2.70 -16.91 -4.43
C LEU A 167 2.72 -17.42 -5.89
N SER A 168 1.87 -18.41 -6.17
CA SER A 168 1.67 -18.91 -7.54
C SER A 168 1.12 -17.81 -8.47
N ALA A 169 1.26 -18.00 -9.78
CA ALA A 169 0.72 -17.04 -10.75
C ALA A 169 -0.81 -16.88 -10.64
N ASP A 170 -1.51 -17.97 -10.28
CA ASP A 170 -2.96 -17.95 -10.10
C ASP A 170 -3.35 -17.26 -8.78
N ASP A 171 -2.66 -17.53 -7.67
CA ASP A 171 -2.86 -16.83 -6.42
C ASP A 171 -2.53 -15.33 -6.54
N LYS A 172 -1.50 -14.99 -7.31
CA LYS A 172 -1.15 -13.60 -7.59
C LYS A 172 -2.28 -12.87 -8.33
N LYS A 173 -2.90 -13.50 -9.32
CA LYS A 173 -4.09 -12.94 -9.99
C LYS A 173 -5.25 -12.81 -9.01
N LEU A 174 -5.50 -13.85 -8.23
CA LEU A 174 -6.57 -13.89 -7.25
C LEU A 174 -6.42 -12.74 -6.23
N ILE A 175 -5.25 -12.60 -5.60
CA ILE A 175 -5.05 -11.54 -4.59
C ILE A 175 -5.09 -10.13 -5.19
N THR A 176 -4.66 -9.97 -6.44
CA THR A 176 -4.80 -8.70 -7.18
C THR A 176 -6.27 -8.36 -7.40
N ALA A 177 -7.10 -9.35 -7.77
CA ALA A 177 -8.55 -9.18 -7.88
C ALA A 177 -9.19 -8.85 -6.53
N CYS A 178 -8.78 -9.53 -5.46
CA CYS A 178 -9.23 -9.24 -4.10
C CYS A 178 -8.99 -7.76 -3.75
N GLY A 179 -7.79 -7.23 -4.00
CA GLY A 179 -7.48 -5.82 -3.78
C GLY A 179 -8.32 -4.89 -4.66
N LEU A 180 -8.62 -5.28 -5.91
CA LEU A 180 -9.39 -4.46 -6.84
C LEU A 180 -10.86 -4.32 -6.42
N PHE A 181 -11.46 -5.36 -5.85
CA PHE A 181 -12.88 -5.42 -5.53
C PHE A 181 -13.20 -5.25 -4.04
N HIS A 182 -12.20 -5.13 -3.14
CA HIS A 182 -12.46 -5.10 -1.69
C HIS A 182 -13.47 -4.01 -1.29
N ASP A 183 -13.41 -2.87 -1.91
CA ASP A 183 -14.20 -1.68 -1.61
C ASP A 183 -15.40 -1.45 -2.54
N VAL A 184 -15.73 -2.41 -3.41
CA VAL A 184 -16.82 -2.27 -4.40
C VAL A 184 -18.19 -1.92 -3.76
N GLY A 185 -18.40 -2.32 -2.53
CA GLY A 185 -19.63 -2.00 -1.78
C GLY A 185 -19.79 -0.52 -1.44
N LYS A 186 -18.71 0.29 -1.50
CA LYS A 186 -18.79 1.75 -1.33
C LYS A 186 -19.65 2.42 -2.41
N LEU A 187 -19.75 1.83 -3.60
CA LEU A 187 -20.63 2.30 -4.67
C LEU A 187 -22.14 2.21 -4.31
N LEU A 188 -22.48 1.43 -3.29
CA LEU A 188 -23.84 1.27 -2.77
C LEU A 188 -24.08 2.13 -1.52
N ILE A 189 -23.14 2.98 -1.14
CA ILE A 189 -23.27 3.96 -0.07
C ILE A 189 -23.74 5.29 -0.68
N PRO A 190 -24.71 5.98 -0.06
CA PRO A 190 -25.14 7.28 -0.57
C PRO A 190 -23.99 8.29 -0.68
N ASP A 191 -23.87 8.94 -1.82
CA ASP A 191 -22.82 9.95 -2.10
C ASP A 191 -22.78 11.07 -1.06
N ALA A 192 -23.93 11.48 -0.55
CA ALA A 192 -24.04 12.50 0.49
C ALA A 192 -23.29 12.13 1.78
N ILE A 193 -23.12 10.83 2.05
CA ILE A 193 -22.38 10.31 3.21
C ILE A 193 -20.94 10.04 2.81
N LEU A 194 -20.73 9.32 1.70
CA LEU A 194 -19.39 8.90 1.26
C LEU A 194 -18.48 10.08 0.94
N LYS A 195 -19.02 11.14 0.33
CA LYS A 195 -18.31 12.35 -0.10
C LYS A 195 -18.54 13.53 0.85
N LYS A 196 -19.05 13.31 2.07
CA LYS A 196 -19.34 14.39 3.02
C LYS A 196 -18.07 15.14 3.39
N PRO A 197 -18.02 16.47 3.18
CA PRO A 197 -16.90 17.27 3.68
C PRO A 197 -17.01 17.37 5.21
N GLY A 198 -16.02 16.87 5.93
CA GLY A 198 -15.95 16.96 7.40
C GLY A 198 -16.15 15.64 8.12
N LYS A 199 -16.33 15.71 9.44
CA LYS A 199 -16.49 14.52 10.27
C LYS A 199 -17.85 13.89 10.05
N LEU A 200 -17.88 12.56 9.97
CA LEU A 200 -19.10 11.77 9.96
C LEU A 200 -19.70 11.72 11.36
N THR A 201 -21.03 11.69 11.44
CA THR A 201 -21.73 11.28 12.68
C THR A 201 -21.57 9.78 12.89
N ASN A 202 -21.92 9.29 14.08
CA ASN A 202 -21.89 7.85 14.37
C ASN A 202 -22.83 7.08 13.43
N ASP A 203 -24.03 7.58 13.19
CA ASP A 203 -25.02 6.94 12.29
C ASP A 203 -24.51 6.89 10.85
N GLU A 204 -23.87 7.98 10.36
CA GLU A 204 -23.28 8.01 9.02
C GLU A 204 -22.11 7.04 8.92
N PHE A 205 -21.29 6.94 9.97
CA PHE A 205 -20.19 5.98 10.00
C PHE A 205 -20.71 4.54 10.04
N ASP A 206 -21.82 4.27 10.76
CA ASP A 206 -22.46 2.96 10.75
C ASP A 206 -23.01 2.59 9.36
N ILE A 207 -23.51 3.56 8.59
CA ILE A 207 -23.87 3.34 7.20
C ILE A 207 -22.65 2.98 6.36
N ILE A 208 -21.51 3.67 6.52
CA ILE A 208 -20.27 3.32 5.81
C ILE A 208 -19.83 1.90 6.16
N LYS A 209 -19.89 1.50 7.43
CA LYS A 209 -19.54 0.13 7.87
C LYS A 209 -20.37 -0.97 7.22
N THR A 210 -21.43 -0.64 6.49
CA THR A 210 -22.22 -1.63 5.72
C THR A 210 -21.59 -2.02 4.39
N HIS A 211 -20.58 -1.24 3.87
CA HIS A 211 -20.01 -1.52 2.54
C HIS A 211 -19.39 -2.91 2.39
N PRO A 212 -18.74 -3.54 3.43
CA PRO A 212 -18.19 -4.88 3.27
C PRO A 212 -19.29 -5.90 2.96
N VAL A 213 -20.41 -5.83 3.68
CA VAL A 213 -21.56 -6.74 3.47
C VAL A 213 -22.20 -6.48 2.10
N LYS A 214 -22.38 -5.22 1.71
CA LYS A 214 -22.92 -4.85 0.39
C LYS A 214 -22.02 -5.33 -0.75
N GLY A 215 -20.71 -5.15 -0.61
CA GLY A 215 -19.72 -5.65 -1.56
C GLY A 215 -19.78 -7.17 -1.70
N TYR A 216 -19.77 -7.89 -0.58
CA TYR A 216 -19.91 -9.33 -0.55
C TYR A 216 -21.14 -9.81 -1.35
N HIS A 217 -22.32 -9.25 -1.08
CA HIS A 217 -23.54 -9.65 -1.77
C HIS A 217 -23.52 -9.31 -3.26
N LEU A 218 -22.93 -8.18 -3.64
CA LEU A 218 -22.77 -7.81 -5.05
C LEU A 218 -21.88 -8.82 -5.80
N LEU A 219 -20.75 -9.20 -5.19
CA LEU A 219 -19.80 -10.15 -5.77
C LEU A 219 -20.36 -11.57 -5.79
N GLN A 220 -21.09 -11.97 -4.74
CA GLN A 220 -21.76 -13.27 -4.66
C GLN A 220 -22.83 -13.42 -5.75
N LYS A 221 -23.65 -12.37 -5.97
CA LYS A 221 -24.66 -12.35 -7.05
C LYS A 221 -24.03 -12.57 -8.43
N ASN A 222 -22.82 -12.07 -8.64
CA ASN A 222 -22.04 -12.22 -9.87
C ASN A 222 -21.22 -13.51 -9.89
N LYS A 223 -21.31 -14.38 -8.87
CA LYS A 223 -20.64 -15.69 -8.79
C LYS A 223 -19.11 -15.62 -8.91
N LEU A 224 -18.51 -14.58 -8.36
CA LEU A 224 -17.05 -14.45 -8.31
C LEU A 224 -16.45 -15.52 -7.40
N ASP A 225 -15.12 -15.68 -7.50
CA ASP A 225 -14.36 -16.54 -6.61
C ASP A 225 -14.67 -16.23 -5.13
N PRO A 226 -14.89 -17.22 -4.27
CA PRO A 226 -15.18 -17.01 -2.85
C PRO A 226 -14.15 -16.13 -2.12
N HIS A 227 -12.87 -16.23 -2.45
CA HIS A 227 -11.82 -15.41 -1.84
C HIS A 227 -11.99 -13.92 -2.16
N ILE A 228 -12.44 -13.58 -3.39
CA ILE A 228 -12.74 -12.19 -3.77
C ILE A 228 -13.94 -11.68 -2.94
N GLN A 229 -14.98 -12.51 -2.77
CA GLN A 229 -16.13 -12.19 -1.94
C GLN A 229 -15.74 -11.97 -0.47
N TYR A 230 -14.89 -12.87 0.08
CA TYR A 230 -14.42 -12.78 1.46
C TYR A 230 -13.49 -11.60 1.67
N ALA A 231 -12.64 -11.26 0.70
CA ALA A 231 -11.83 -10.04 0.78
C ALA A 231 -12.69 -8.79 0.93
N ALA A 232 -13.78 -8.67 0.16
CA ALA A 232 -14.72 -7.55 0.32
C ALA A 232 -15.45 -7.56 1.68
N LEU A 233 -15.76 -8.74 2.22
CA LEU A 233 -16.46 -8.86 3.50
C LEU A 233 -15.57 -8.59 4.71
N MET A 234 -14.29 -9.07 4.66
CA MET A 234 -13.46 -9.25 5.84
C MET A 234 -12.28 -8.27 5.93
N HIS A 235 -12.03 -7.39 4.95
CA HIS A 235 -10.84 -6.51 4.95
C HIS A 235 -10.81 -5.49 6.11
N HIS A 236 -11.91 -5.29 6.81
CA HIS A 236 -11.97 -4.49 8.03
C HIS A 236 -12.04 -5.33 9.32
N GLU A 237 -11.94 -6.64 9.22
CA GLU A 237 -11.78 -7.49 10.39
C GLU A 237 -10.37 -7.34 10.97
N LYS A 238 -10.24 -7.60 12.26
CA LYS A 238 -8.96 -7.54 12.98
C LYS A 238 -8.70 -8.85 13.70
N CYS A 239 -7.43 -9.25 13.76
CA CYS A 239 -7.03 -10.50 14.39
C CYS A 239 -7.49 -10.66 15.86
N ASP A 240 -7.74 -9.56 16.56
CA ASP A 240 -8.21 -9.52 17.94
C ASP A 240 -9.75 -9.56 18.07
N GLY A 241 -10.48 -9.63 16.94
CA GLY A 241 -11.94 -9.63 16.92
C GLY A 241 -12.61 -8.26 17.11
N SER A 242 -11.84 -7.17 17.21
CA SER A 242 -12.39 -5.80 17.34
C SER A 242 -12.76 -5.16 16.02
N GLY A 243 -12.66 -5.92 14.90
CA GLY A 243 -13.02 -5.48 13.56
C GLY A 243 -14.52 -5.51 13.29
N TYR A 244 -14.89 -5.27 12.05
CA TYR A 244 -16.25 -5.35 11.55
C TYR A 244 -16.28 -5.95 10.13
N PRO A 245 -17.41 -6.47 9.64
CA PRO A 245 -18.78 -6.41 10.21
C PRO A 245 -19.12 -7.55 11.16
N ILE A 246 -18.31 -8.60 11.29
CA ILE A 246 -18.66 -9.83 12.02
C ILE A 246 -17.94 -9.93 13.35
N GLY A 247 -16.71 -9.37 13.46
CA GLY A 247 -15.83 -9.51 14.62
C GLY A 247 -15.07 -10.84 14.60
N LEU A 248 -14.56 -11.25 13.43
CA LEU A 248 -13.78 -12.48 13.26
C LEU A 248 -12.40 -12.35 13.91
N THR A 249 -11.89 -13.47 14.44
CA THR A 249 -10.51 -13.56 14.95
C THR A 249 -9.57 -14.11 13.88
N GLY A 250 -8.25 -13.91 14.04
CA GLY A 250 -7.24 -14.08 13.00
C GLY A 250 -7.35 -15.34 12.14
N ASN A 251 -7.59 -16.52 12.75
CA ASN A 251 -7.73 -17.78 12.01
C ASN A 251 -9.07 -17.96 11.27
N GLN A 252 -10.05 -17.09 11.50
CA GLN A 252 -11.34 -17.08 10.84
C GLN A 252 -11.36 -16.14 9.64
N ILE A 253 -10.37 -15.22 9.55
CA ILE A 253 -10.25 -14.27 8.46
C ILE A 253 -9.58 -14.96 7.28
N ASP A 254 -10.21 -14.87 6.11
CA ASP A 254 -9.65 -15.42 4.87
C ASP A 254 -8.24 -14.87 4.59
N TRP A 255 -7.34 -15.70 4.11
CA TRP A 255 -5.93 -15.31 3.90
C TRP A 255 -5.78 -14.18 2.86
N CYS A 256 -6.63 -14.16 1.83
CA CYS A 256 -6.65 -13.05 0.87
C CYS A 256 -7.10 -11.75 1.56
N ALA A 257 -8.12 -11.81 2.42
CA ALA A 257 -8.57 -10.67 3.17
C ALA A 257 -7.48 -10.12 4.10
N GLN A 258 -6.68 -10.98 4.73
CA GLN A 258 -5.54 -10.55 5.57
C GLN A 258 -4.51 -9.75 4.77
N ILE A 259 -4.14 -10.23 3.57
CA ILE A 259 -3.18 -9.53 2.70
C ILE A 259 -3.79 -8.19 2.21
N VAL A 260 -5.07 -8.19 1.80
CA VAL A 260 -5.77 -6.98 1.37
C VAL A 260 -5.83 -5.96 2.51
N THR A 261 -6.14 -6.38 3.74
CA THR A 261 -6.14 -5.51 4.92
C THR A 261 -4.81 -4.79 5.11
N ILE A 262 -3.69 -5.51 4.98
CA ILE A 262 -2.34 -4.91 5.12
C ILE A 262 -2.08 -3.92 3.98
N ALA A 263 -2.47 -4.26 2.75
CA ALA A 263 -2.30 -3.39 1.59
C ALA A 263 -3.16 -2.12 1.69
N ASP A 264 -4.41 -2.24 2.16
CA ASP A 264 -5.35 -1.14 2.39
C ASP A 264 -4.82 -0.18 3.47
N ILE A 265 -4.38 -0.71 4.62
CA ILE A 265 -3.79 0.09 5.70
C ILE A 265 -2.54 0.83 5.19
N TYR A 266 -1.66 0.15 4.45
CA TYR A 266 -0.46 0.75 3.88
C TYR A 266 -0.81 1.90 2.94
N GLU A 267 -1.74 1.68 2.00
CA GLU A 267 -2.21 2.71 1.07
C GLU A 267 -2.81 3.89 1.83
N ALA A 268 -3.72 3.61 2.77
CA ALA A 268 -4.37 4.62 3.60
C ALA A 268 -3.38 5.47 4.43
N MET A 269 -2.28 4.90 4.87
CA MET A 269 -1.24 5.61 5.63
C MET A 269 -0.35 6.46 4.73
N THR A 270 -0.04 5.99 3.54
CA THR A 270 0.90 6.64 2.61
C THR A 270 0.24 7.62 1.65
N ALA A 271 -1.08 7.49 1.41
CA ALA A 271 -1.84 8.45 0.62
C ALA A 271 -2.00 9.80 1.36
N LYS A 272 -1.99 10.91 0.60
CA LYS A 272 -2.36 12.23 1.12
C LYS A 272 -3.87 12.31 1.20
N ARG A 273 -4.44 12.42 2.39
CA ARG A 273 -5.88 12.59 2.58
C ARG A 273 -6.23 14.01 2.99
N VAL A 274 -7.46 14.44 2.71
CA VAL A 274 -7.95 15.81 2.98
C VAL A 274 -7.72 16.26 4.44
N TYR A 275 -7.68 15.30 5.37
CA TYR A 275 -7.57 15.58 6.82
C TYR A 275 -6.21 15.24 7.42
N ARG A 276 -5.27 14.67 6.64
CA ARG A 276 -3.97 14.23 7.16
C ARG A 276 -2.94 14.13 6.05
N GLY A 277 -1.75 14.69 6.28
CA GLY A 277 -0.59 14.46 5.43
C GLY A 277 -0.20 12.98 5.40
N PRO A 278 0.50 12.52 4.34
CA PRO A 278 1.01 11.15 4.25
C PRO A 278 2.00 10.89 5.39
N ILE A 279 1.98 9.67 5.93
CA ILE A 279 3.05 9.19 6.80
C ILE A 279 4.11 8.58 5.89
N SER A 280 5.39 8.96 6.10
CA SER A 280 6.49 8.31 5.41
C SER A 280 6.54 6.83 5.84
N PRO A 281 6.65 5.88 4.91
CA PRO A 281 6.83 4.47 5.24
C PRO A 281 8.25 4.13 5.70
N PHE A 282 9.17 5.11 5.66
CA PHE A 282 10.59 4.97 6.01
C PHE A 282 11.02 6.12 6.91
#